data_4f92910f013cb6f2ae9f874bb004de92
#
_entry.id   4f92910f013cb6f2ae9f874bb004de92
#
_cell.length_a   1.000
_cell.length_b   1.000
_cell.length_c   1.000
_cell.angle_alpha   90.00
_cell.angle_beta   90.00
_cell.angle_gamma   90.00
#
_symmetry.space_group_name_H-M   'P 1'
#
loop_
_entity.id
_entity.type
_entity.pdbx_description
1 polymer ?
#
loop_
_entity_poly.entity_id
_entity_poly.type
_entity_poly.pdbx_seq_one_letter_code
_entity_poly.pdbx_strand_id
1 'polypeptide(L)'
;PTPAVTAPADKRKELRPVISRRAALAAALKELGDETVIHANGYICRESFGIDDRAQNFYMIGSMGLASSIALGIALARPTRRSVVFDGDGNLLMNLGALAMVGSLGPRNLVHVVFDNEVYGSTGGQRSPSREVRLDRLALSAGYRTAVAVTTPDEVAAAVRSAGIGDGPHFVLVKVTTVESPAPRIPHAPRAIRDRFRQSVCRA
;
A
#
# COMPACT_ATOMS: atom_id res chain seq x y z
N PRO A 1 39.86 7.88 4.74
CA PRO A 1 39.12 6.63 4.74
C PRO A 1 37.69 6.91 5.22
N THR A 2 36.72 6.73 4.36
CA THR A 2 35.30 6.84 4.72
C THR A 2 35.00 5.71 5.70
N PRO A 3 34.38 5.96 6.86
CA PRO A 3 34.03 4.89 7.78
C PRO A 3 33.09 3.89 7.09
N ALA A 4 33.40 2.61 7.24
CA ALA A 4 32.54 1.56 6.71
C ALA A 4 31.16 1.66 7.36
N VAL A 5 30.12 1.82 6.54
CA VAL A 5 28.74 1.77 7.01
C VAL A 5 28.45 0.30 7.35
N THR A 6 28.49 -0.04 8.63
CA THR A 6 28.07 -1.37 9.07
C THR A 6 26.56 -1.49 8.95
N ALA A 7 26.10 -2.55 8.30
CA ALA A 7 24.66 -2.87 8.24
C ALA A 7 24.14 -3.02 9.69
N PRO A 8 22.98 -2.44 10.04
CA PRO A 8 22.39 -2.64 11.35
C PRO A 8 22.10 -4.12 11.59
N ALA A 9 22.25 -4.57 12.86
CA ALA A 9 21.96 -5.93 13.27
C ALA A 9 20.56 -6.37 12.75
N ASP A 10 20.49 -7.62 12.32
CA ASP A 10 19.31 -8.22 11.70
C ASP A 10 18.10 -8.24 12.65
N LYS A 11 17.22 -7.24 12.53
CA LYS A 11 15.94 -7.20 13.24
C LYS A 11 14.80 -7.91 12.48
N ARG A 12 15.11 -8.68 11.43
CA ARG A 12 14.10 -9.43 10.62
C ARG A 12 13.29 -10.40 11.46
N LYS A 13 13.83 -10.91 12.56
CA LYS A 13 13.12 -11.80 13.50
C LYS A 13 11.94 -11.14 14.21
N GLU A 14 11.93 -9.80 14.31
CA GLU A 14 10.89 -9.04 15.03
C GLU A 14 9.62 -8.82 14.18
N LEU A 15 9.69 -9.03 12.84
CA LEU A 15 8.59 -8.79 11.91
C LEU A 15 8.05 -10.09 11.30
N ARG A 16 7.77 -11.08 12.12
CA ARG A 16 7.15 -12.32 11.62
C ARG A 16 5.69 -12.10 11.29
N PRO A 17 5.25 -12.40 10.05
CA PRO A 17 3.86 -12.28 9.69
C PRO A 17 3.02 -13.33 10.43
N VAL A 18 1.90 -12.91 11.02
CA VAL A 18 0.95 -13.80 11.71
C VAL A 18 -0.44 -13.74 11.11
N ILE A 19 -0.69 -12.81 10.18
CA ILE A 19 -1.99 -12.62 9.54
C ILE A 19 -1.93 -12.88 8.04
N SER A 20 -3.03 -13.33 7.46
CA SER A 20 -3.17 -13.42 6.01
C SER A 20 -3.38 -12.01 5.40
N ARG A 21 -3.01 -11.85 4.12
CA ARG A 21 -3.26 -10.60 3.39
C ARG A 21 -4.74 -10.21 3.43
N ARG A 22 -5.66 -11.18 3.27
CA ARG A 22 -7.10 -10.92 3.31
C ARG A 22 -7.55 -10.38 4.67
N ALA A 23 -7.05 -10.92 5.78
CA ALA A 23 -7.38 -10.42 7.11
C ALA A 23 -6.80 -9.01 7.35
N ALA A 24 -5.59 -8.75 6.88
CA ALA A 24 -4.96 -7.43 6.94
C ALA A 24 -5.73 -6.38 6.11
N LEU A 25 -6.14 -6.73 4.89
CA LEU A 25 -6.98 -5.87 4.04
C LEU A 25 -8.33 -5.57 4.70
N ALA A 26 -8.98 -6.57 5.30
CA ALA A 26 -10.24 -6.38 6.00
C ALA A 26 -10.08 -5.44 7.22
N ALA A 27 -8.99 -5.57 7.97
CA ALA A 27 -8.68 -4.67 9.08
C ALA A 27 -8.44 -3.24 8.61
N ALA A 28 -7.68 -3.05 7.51
CA ALA A 28 -7.41 -1.74 6.96
C ALA A 28 -8.66 -1.07 6.37
N LEU A 29 -9.49 -1.82 5.61
CA LEU A 29 -10.70 -1.29 4.96
C LEU A 29 -11.75 -0.81 5.98
N LYS A 30 -11.85 -1.44 7.15
CA LYS A 30 -12.77 -1.02 8.23
C LYS A 30 -12.47 0.38 8.78
N GLU A 31 -11.25 0.85 8.64
CA GLU A 31 -10.81 2.17 9.12
C GLU A 31 -11.00 3.28 8.07
N LEU A 32 -11.53 2.94 6.89
CA LEU A 32 -11.73 3.88 5.79
C LEU A 32 -13.21 4.30 5.69
N GLY A 33 -13.42 5.58 5.43
CA GLY A 33 -14.70 6.20 5.13
C GLY A 33 -14.86 6.52 3.63
N ASP A 34 -14.68 7.78 3.26
CA ASP A 34 -14.86 8.30 1.90
C ASP A 34 -13.52 8.53 1.15
N GLU A 35 -12.40 8.13 1.73
CA GLU A 35 -11.08 8.24 1.12
C GLU A 35 -11.02 7.55 -0.24
N THR A 36 -10.27 8.10 -1.16
CA THR A 36 -9.92 7.42 -2.41
C THR A 36 -8.88 6.36 -2.15
N VAL A 37 -9.08 5.15 -2.70
CA VAL A 37 -8.13 4.05 -2.53
C VAL A 37 -7.65 3.53 -3.88
N ILE A 38 -6.34 3.54 -4.07
CA ILE A 38 -5.69 2.94 -5.23
C ILE A 38 -5.18 1.56 -4.84
N HIS A 39 -5.77 0.53 -5.42
CA HIS A 39 -5.38 -0.86 -5.16
C HIS A 39 -4.42 -1.35 -6.25
N ALA A 40 -3.23 -1.77 -5.85
CA ALA A 40 -2.27 -2.40 -6.76
C ALA A 40 -2.86 -3.66 -7.40
N ASN A 41 -2.44 -3.94 -8.63
CA ASN A 41 -2.88 -5.12 -9.38
C ASN A 41 -2.54 -6.45 -8.68
N GLY A 42 -3.18 -7.51 -9.09
CA GLY A 42 -2.98 -8.85 -8.55
C GLY A 42 -3.99 -9.22 -7.45
N TYR A 43 -3.54 -9.88 -6.40
CA TYR A 43 -4.43 -10.36 -5.34
C TYR A 43 -4.97 -9.23 -4.45
N ILE A 44 -4.21 -8.16 -4.24
CA ILE A 44 -4.63 -7.02 -3.40
C ILE A 44 -5.95 -6.45 -3.92
N CYS A 45 -6.02 -6.08 -5.21
CA CYS A 45 -7.24 -5.52 -5.77
C CYS A 45 -8.42 -6.52 -5.75
N ARG A 46 -8.16 -7.82 -5.99
CA ARG A 46 -9.20 -8.84 -6.01
C ARG A 46 -9.78 -9.13 -4.63
N GLU A 47 -8.90 -9.28 -3.63
CA GLU A 47 -9.34 -9.51 -2.25
C GLU A 47 -10.06 -8.29 -1.69
N SER A 48 -9.55 -7.07 -1.92
CA SER A 48 -10.22 -5.83 -1.53
C SER A 48 -11.60 -5.70 -2.15
N PHE A 49 -11.72 -5.97 -3.45
CA PHE A 49 -13.02 -5.98 -4.13
C PHE A 49 -14.02 -6.96 -3.49
N GLY A 50 -13.56 -8.15 -3.14
CA GLY A 50 -14.40 -9.16 -2.49
C GLY A 50 -14.70 -8.89 -1.00
N ILE A 51 -14.04 -7.92 -0.37
CA ILE A 51 -14.31 -7.50 1.01
C ILE A 51 -15.25 -6.30 1.03
N ASP A 52 -14.91 -5.24 0.29
CA ASP A 52 -15.66 -3.98 0.30
C ASP A 52 -15.46 -3.22 -1.04
N ASP A 53 -16.43 -3.33 -1.95
CA ASP A 53 -16.41 -2.64 -3.23
C ASP A 53 -17.09 -1.26 -3.13
N ARG A 54 -16.28 -0.21 -3.14
CA ARG A 54 -16.73 1.19 -3.07
C ARG A 54 -16.45 1.92 -4.38
N ALA A 55 -17.24 2.96 -4.67
CA ALA A 55 -17.00 3.82 -5.85
C ALA A 55 -15.66 4.54 -5.79
N GLN A 56 -15.13 4.78 -4.59
CA GLN A 56 -13.86 5.41 -4.31
C GLN A 56 -12.64 4.49 -4.49
N ASN A 57 -12.87 3.20 -4.78
CA ASN A 57 -11.82 2.23 -5.00
C ASN A 57 -11.43 2.18 -6.49
N PHE A 58 -10.16 2.43 -6.79
CA PHE A 58 -9.58 2.19 -8.10
C PHE A 58 -8.81 0.87 -8.10
N TYR A 59 -9.22 -0.05 -8.91
CA TYR A 59 -8.59 -1.36 -9.02
C TYR A 59 -7.69 -1.42 -10.25
N MET A 60 -6.38 -1.49 -10.03
CA MET A 60 -5.42 -1.64 -11.14
C MET A 60 -5.50 -3.04 -11.74
N ILE A 61 -5.48 -3.10 -13.07
CA ILE A 61 -5.49 -4.36 -13.83
C ILE A 61 -4.13 -4.71 -14.41
N GLY A 62 -3.19 -3.78 -14.35
CA GLY A 62 -1.82 -3.87 -14.84
C GLY A 62 -1.00 -2.70 -14.33
N SER A 63 0.05 -2.31 -15.07
CA SER A 63 0.91 -1.17 -14.72
C SER A 63 1.55 -1.32 -13.34
N MET A 64 2.11 -2.49 -13.07
CA MET A 64 2.80 -2.81 -11.82
C MET A 64 3.86 -1.74 -11.51
N GLY A 65 3.86 -1.23 -10.28
CA GLY A 65 4.75 -0.15 -9.83
C GLY A 65 4.14 1.25 -9.86
N LEU A 66 2.94 1.46 -10.42
CA LEU A 66 2.37 2.79 -10.58
C LEU A 66 1.29 3.16 -9.54
N ALA A 67 0.93 2.29 -8.61
CA ALA A 67 -0.13 2.55 -7.64
C ALA A 67 0.12 3.82 -6.80
N SER A 68 1.31 3.94 -6.23
CA SER A 68 1.72 5.10 -5.44
C SER A 68 1.81 6.40 -6.26
N SER A 69 2.28 6.31 -7.52
CA SER A 69 2.35 7.47 -8.41
C SER A 69 0.96 8.00 -8.80
N ILE A 70 -0.01 7.11 -9.04
CA ILE A 70 -1.40 7.49 -9.31
C ILE A 70 -2.00 8.19 -8.08
N ALA A 71 -1.83 7.60 -6.90
CA ALA A 71 -2.33 8.18 -5.66
C ALA A 71 -1.68 9.53 -5.32
N LEU A 72 -0.37 9.68 -5.59
CA LEU A 72 0.33 10.96 -5.45
C LEU A 72 -0.31 12.03 -6.32
N GLY A 73 -0.58 11.73 -7.60
CA GLY A 73 -1.26 12.67 -8.49
C GLY A 73 -2.63 13.10 -7.97
N ILE A 74 -3.41 12.16 -7.42
CA ILE A 74 -4.72 12.47 -6.81
C ILE A 74 -4.57 13.30 -5.54
N ALA A 75 -3.63 12.95 -4.66
CA ALA A 75 -3.38 13.67 -3.42
C ALA A 75 -3.01 15.14 -3.68
N LEU A 76 -2.19 15.41 -4.69
CA LEU A 76 -1.81 16.75 -5.09
C LEU A 76 -2.98 17.52 -5.73
N ALA A 77 -3.79 16.86 -6.55
CA ALA A 77 -4.93 17.47 -7.21
C ALA A 77 -6.14 17.71 -6.27
N ARG A 78 -6.22 16.97 -5.17
CA ARG A 78 -7.31 17.02 -4.19
C ARG A 78 -6.76 17.08 -2.76
N PRO A 79 -6.14 18.19 -2.35
CA PRO A 79 -5.41 18.28 -1.07
C PRO A 79 -6.31 18.14 0.17
N THR A 80 -7.61 18.40 0.03
CA THR A 80 -8.60 18.27 1.12
C THR A 80 -9.14 16.85 1.26
N ARG A 81 -8.87 15.96 0.29
CA ARG A 81 -9.33 14.57 0.30
C ARG A 81 -8.17 13.62 0.50
N ARG A 82 -8.31 12.68 1.41
CA ARG A 82 -7.27 11.70 1.66
C ARG A 82 -7.21 10.66 0.53
N SER A 83 -5.98 10.36 0.11
CA SER A 83 -5.66 9.32 -0.85
C SER A 83 -4.90 8.20 -0.15
N VAL A 84 -5.39 6.98 -0.30
CA VAL A 84 -4.79 5.78 0.27
C VAL A 84 -4.27 4.89 -0.85
N VAL A 85 -3.12 4.28 -0.66
CA VAL A 85 -2.57 3.25 -1.56
C VAL A 85 -2.59 1.93 -0.83
N PHE A 86 -3.19 0.91 -1.42
CA PHE A 86 -3.02 -0.48 -1.02
C PHE A 86 -2.08 -1.15 -2.02
N ASP A 87 -0.83 -1.27 -1.62
CA ASP A 87 0.27 -1.73 -2.44
C ASP A 87 0.80 -3.09 -1.99
N GLY A 88 1.58 -3.74 -2.83
CA GLY A 88 2.34 -4.94 -2.49
C GLY A 88 3.83 -4.66 -2.53
N ASP A 89 4.61 -5.44 -1.78
CA ASP A 89 6.07 -5.37 -1.79
C ASP A 89 6.65 -5.47 -3.21
N GLY A 90 6.21 -6.45 -3.99
CA GLY A 90 6.65 -6.62 -5.37
C GLY A 90 6.24 -5.47 -6.28
N ASN A 91 5.05 -4.89 -6.08
CA ASN A 91 4.59 -3.74 -6.86
C ASN A 91 5.41 -2.50 -6.51
N LEU A 92 5.65 -2.21 -5.24
CA LEU A 92 6.49 -1.10 -4.79
C LEU A 92 7.92 -1.22 -5.31
N LEU A 93 8.51 -2.42 -5.26
CA LEU A 93 9.88 -2.69 -5.73
C LEU A 93 10.07 -2.49 -7.23
N MET A 94 9.00 -2.58 -8.03
CA MET A 94 9.06 -2.27 -9.47
C MET A 94 9.32 -0.78 -9.73
N ASN A 95 9.02 0.11 -8.77
CA ASN A 95 9.20 1.56 -8.93
C ASN A 95 9.55 2.25 -7.61
N LEU A 96 10.69 1.90 -7.02
CA LEU A 96 11.16 2.52 -5.78
C LEU A 96 11.36 4.03 -5.89
N GLY A 97 11.60 4.56 -7.10
CA GLY A 97 11.69 6.00 -7.34
C GLY A 97 10.43 6.77 -6.95
N ALA A 98 9.26 6.12 -6.94
CA ALA A 98 8.02 6.72 -6.48
C ALA A 98 8.06 7.12 -5.00
N LEU A 99 8.81 6.39 -4.14
CA LEU A 99 9.01 6.80 -2.74
C LEU A 99 9.69 8.17 -2.65
N ALA A 100 10.75 8.38 -3.43
CA ALA A 100 11.46 9.65 -3.46
C ALA A 100 10.55 10.79 -3.94
N MET A 101 9.72 10.55 -4.94
CA MET A 101 8.76 11.53 -5.42
C MET A 101 7.71 11.89 -4.36
N VAL A 102 7.14 10.89 -3.67
CA VAL A 102 6.18 11.11 -2.58
C VAL A 102 6.84 11.88 -1.43
N GLY A 103 8.03 11.47 -1.00
CA GLY A 103 8.74 12.13 0.10
C GLY A 103 9.13 13.57 -0.23
N SER A 104 9.62 13.82 -1.46
CA SER A 104 10.02 15.16 -1.93
C SER A 104 8.83 16.13 -2.05
N LEU A 105 7.69 15.66 -2.55
CA LEU A 105 6.49 16.50 -2.71
C LEU A 105 5.68 16.62 -1.42
N GLY A 106 5.85 15.71 -0.46
CA GLY A 106 5.31 15.78 0.88
C GLY A 106 3.79 15.93 0.98
N PRO A 107 2.95 15.17 0.23
CA PRO A 107 1.49 15.34 0.27
C PRO A 107 0.95 14.99 1.66
N ARG A 108 0.33 15.97 2.33
CA ARG A 108 -0.17 15.82 3.71
C ARG A 108 -1.33 14.81 3.83
N ASN A 109 -1.99 14.53 2.72
CA ASN A 109 -3.18 13.69 2.63
C ASN A 109 -2.93 12.30 2.02
N LEU A 110 -1.69 11.81 1.99
CA LEU A 110 -1.37 10.50 1.42
C LEU A 110 -1.03 9.47 2.50
N VAL A 111 -1.66 8.30 2.41
CA VAL A 111 -1.34 7.10 3.21
C VAL A 111 -0.97 5.96 2.28
N HIS A 112 0.21 5.40 2.44
CA HIS A 112 0.73 4.29 1.64
C HIS A 112 0.84 3.03 2.50
N VAL A 113 -0.06 2.08 2.30
CA VAL A 113 -0.11 0.79 3.00
C VAL A 113 0.45 -0.29 2.09
N VAL A 114 1.50 -0.97 2.51
CA VAL A 114 2.17 -2.02 1.73
C VAL A 114 1.99 -3.37 2.40
N PHE A 115 1.29 -4.29 1.74
CA PHE A 115 1.10 -5.67 2.20
C PHE A 115 2.24 -6.53 1.68
N ASP A 116 3.16 -6.87 2.56
CA ASP A 116 4.43 -7.52 2.25
C ASP A 116 4.40 -8.99 2.67
N ASN A 117 4.28 -9.87 1.68
CA ASN A 117 4.35 -11.31 1.85
C ASN A 117 5.70 -11.91 1.40
N GLU A 118 6.67 -11.07 1.02
CA GLU A 118 8.03 -11.45 0.59
C GLU A 118 8.08 -12.32 -0.67
N VAL A 119 6.99 -12.36 -1.46
CA VAL A 119 6.94 -13.12 -2.71
C VAL A 119 6.10 -12.44 -3.79
N TYR A 120 6.41 -12.72 -5.05
CA TYR A 120 5.60 -12.35 -6.21
C TYR A 120 4.49 -13.40 -6.43
N GLY A 121 3.48 -13.42 -5.54
CA GLY A 121 2.45 -14.47 -5.51
C GLY A 121 1.62 -14.59 -6.79
N SER A 122 1.35 -13.47 -7.50
CA SER A 122 0.53 -13.48 -8.71
C SER A 122 1.25 -13.94 -9.98
N THR A 123 2.57 -14.16 -9.94
CA THR A 123 3.39 -14.49 -11.13
C THR A 123 4.14 -15.81 -11.02
N GLY A 124 4.20 -16.43 -9.84
CA GLY A 124 4.89 -17.72 -9.68
C GLY A 124 5.55 -17.93 -8.34
N GLY A 125 5.30 -17.05 -7.35
CA GLY A 125 5.79 -17.22 -5.98
C GLY A 125 7.29 -17.01 -5.80
N GLN A 126 7.95 -16.31 -6.74
CA GLN A 126 9.37 -15.97 -6.62
C GLN A 126 9.59 -15.08 -5.40
N ARG A 127 10.74 -15.23 -4.76
CA ARG A 127 11.12 -14.40 -3.61
C ARG A 127 11.22 -12.94 -4.00
N SER A 128 10.66 -12.08 -3.17
CA SER A 128 10.79 -10.62 -3.28
C SER A 128 12.01 -10.14 -2.50
N PRO A 129 12.75 -9.12 -2.97
CA PRO A 129 13.81 -8.47 -2.21
C PRO A 129 13.37 -7.87 -0.87
N SER A 130 12.07 -7.68 -0.62
CA SER A 130 11.54 -7.17 0.65
C SER A 130 11.91 -8.04 1.84
N ARG A 131 12.28 -9.30 1.60
CA ARG A 131 12.82 -10.19 2.62
C ARG A 131 14.13 -9.68 3.23
N GLU A 132 14.94 -9.01 2.41
CA GLU A 132 16.26 -8.50 2.78
C GLU A 132 16.25 -6.98 3.04
N VAL A 133 15.24 -6.29 2.53
CA VAL A 133 15.15 -4.83 2.55
C VAL A 133 13.97 -4.37 3.41
N ARG A 134 14.22 -3.46 4.32
CA ARG A 134 13.21 -2.82 5.17
C ARG A 134 12.54 -1.68 4.42
N LEU A 135 11.38 -1.95 3.80
CA LEU A 135 10.64 -0.98 2.98
C LEU A 135 10.16 0.23 3.78
N ASP A 136 9.81 0.05 5.05
CA ASP A 136 9.46 1.14 5.97
C ASP A 136 10.62 2.12 6.20
N ARG A 137 11.84 1.60 6.34
CA ARG A 137 13.04 2.43 6.48
C ARG A 137 13.39 3.16 5.19
N LEU A 138 13.20 2.51 4.03
CA LEU A 138 13.36 3.18 2.75
C LEU A 138 12.37 4.34 2.60
N ALA A 139 11.12 4.16 3.01
CA ALA A 139 10.12 5.22 2.98
C ALA A 139 10.52 6.41 3.87
N LEU A 140 10.98 6.16 5.12
CA LEU A 140 11.50 7.22 5.98
C LEU A 140 12.68 7.96 5.34
N SER A 141 13.66 7.20 4.80
CA SER A 141 14.84 7.80 4.14
C SER A 141 14.47 8.58 2.88
N ALA A 142 13.36 8.22 2.22
CA ALA A 142 12.83 8.92 1.07
C ALA A 142 12.05 10.21 1.43
N GLY A 143 11.78 10.47 2.72
CA GLY A 143 11.09 11.68 3.17
C GLY A 143 9.63 11.50 3.58
N TYR A 144 9.13 10.26 3.74
CA TYR A 144 7.85 10.05 4.39
C TYR A 144 7.89 10.56 5.84
N ARG A 145 6.82 11.21 6.27
CA ARG A 145 6.74 11.80 7.61
C ARG A 145 6.75 10.75 8.72
N THR A 146 6.06 9.63 8.48
CA THR A 146 6.11 8.48 9.38
C THR A 146 6.16 7.19 8.58
N ALA A 147 6.80 6.16 9.14
CA ALA A 147 6.71 4.80 8.67
C ALA A 147 6.64 3.84 9.85
N VAL A 148 5.69 2.93 9.83
CA VAL A 148 5.51 1.91 10.86
C VAL A 148 5.45 0.54 10.20
N ALA A 149 5.87 -0.50 10.92
CA ALA A 149 5.75 -1.89 10.49
C ALA A 149 4.90 -2.65 11.49
N VAL A 150 3.89 -3.38 10.99
CA VAL A 150 2.85 -4.05 11.78
C VAL A 150 2.66 -5.49 11.31
N THR A 151 2.18 -6.34 12.21
CA THR A 151 2.07 -7.80 11.99
C THR A 151 0.73 -8.39 12.39
N THR A 152 -0.10 -7.67 13.14
CA THR A 152 -1.40 -8.13 13.65
C THR A 152 -2.57 -7.29 13.11
N PRO A 153 -3.81 -7.83 13.09
CA PRO A 153 -4.98 -7.06 12.62
C PRO A 153 -5.22 -5.77 13.41
N ASP A 154 -5.05 -5.82 14.73
CA ASP A 154 -5.28 -4.65 15.60
C ASP A 154 -4.23 -3.55 15.36
N GLU A 155 -2.96 -3.95 15.15
CA GLU A 155 -1.91 -3.01 14.77
C GLU A 155 -2.17 -2.38 13.39
N VAL A 156 -2.69 -3.16 12.41
CA VAL A 156 -3.05 -2.65 11.08
C VAL A 156 -4.15 -1.60 11.22
N ALA A 157 -5.23 -1.91 11.94
CA ALA A 157 -6.34 -0.99 12.17
C ALA A 157 -5.87 0.29 12.87
N ALA A 158 -5.08 0.16 13.94
CA ALA A 158 -4.55 1.30 14.68
C ALA A 158 -3.63 2.19 13.81
N ALA A 159 -2.75 1.58 13.01
CA ALA A 159 -1.83 2.30 12.13
C ALA A 159 -2.58 3.06 11.01
N VAL A 160 -3.56 2.41 10.36
CA VAL A 160 -4.36 3.05 9.30
C VAL A 160 -5.22 4.17 9.87
N ARG A 161 -5.87 3.97 11.02
CA ARG A 161 -6.64 5.00 11.72
C ARG A 161 -5.78 6.20 12.09
N SER A 162 -4.61 5.97 12.69
CA SER A 162 -3.67 7.04 13.05
C SER A 162 -3.19 7.83 11.83
N ALA A 163 -2.82 7.14 10.75
CA ALA A 163 -2.45 7.75 9.48
C ALA A 163 -3.62 8.51 8.83
N GLY A 164 -4.86 8.09 9.10
CA GLY A 164 -6.08 8.74 8.64
C GLY A 164 -6.34 10.11 9.26
N ILE A 165 -5.80 10.41 10.43
CA ILE A 165 -6.02 11.67 11.16
C ILE A 165 -4.87 12.66 10.95
N GLY A 166 -3.64 12.17 10.90
CA GLY A 166 -2.43 13.00 10.87
C GLY A 166 -2.09 13.56 9.49
N ASP A 167 -1.17 14.52 9.48
CA ASP A 167 -0.54 15.02 8.26
C ASP A 167 0.50 14.00 7.77
N GLY A 168 0.40 13.60 6.51
CA GLY A 168 1.30 12.66 5.85
C GLY A 168 2.50 13.33 5.14
N PRO A 169 3.14 12.61 4.23
CA PRO A 169 2.80 11.24 3.81
C PRO A 169 3.14 10.18 4.87
N HIS A 170 2.24 9.23 5.06
CA HIS A 170 2.42 8.12 5.98
C HIS A 170 2.70 6.81 5.24
N PHE A 171 3.55 5.96 5.81
CA PHE A 171 3.84 4.63 5.29
C PHE A 171 3.53 3.56 6.34
N VAL A 172 2.75 2.55 5.96
CA VAL A 172 2.42 1.42 6.82
C VAL A 172 2.86 0.14 6.13
N LEU A 173 3.90 -0.52 6.65
CA LEU A 173 4.33 -1.83 6.19
C LEU A 173 3.59 -2.90 6.97
N VAL A 174 2.76 -3.68 6.28
CA VAL A 174 2.00 -4.77 6.87
C VAL A 174 2.63 -6.09 6.47
N LYS A 175 3.28 -6.79 7.40
CA LYS A 175 3.82 -8.12 7.13
C LYS A 175 2.68 -9.12 7.12
N VAL A 176 2.51 -9.83 6.02
CA VAL A 176 1.45 -10.82 5.82
C VAL A 176 2.02 -12.18 5.43
N THR A 177 1.31 -13.25 5.76
CA THR A 177 1.70 -14.60 5.37
C THR A 177 1.54 -14.82 3.88
N THR A 178 2.16 -15.85 3.35
CA THR A 178 2.00 -16.27 1.94
C THR A 178 0.71 -17.05 1.69
N VAL A 179 -0.13 -17.24 2.72
CA VAL A 179 -1.42 -17.92 2.58
C VAL A 179 -2.33 -17.13 1.66
N GLU A 180 -2.75 -17.76 0.58
CA GLU A 180 -3.66 -17.17 -0.40
C GLU A 180 -5.11 -17.57 -0.12
N SER A 181 -6.01 -16.62 -0.31
CA SER A 181 -7.46 -16.87 -0.30
C SER A 181 -7.99 -16.89 -1.73
N PRO A 182 -9.03 -17.68 -2.02
CA PRO A 182 -9.69 -17.60 -3.32
C PRO A 182 -10.12 -16.15 -3.61
N ALA A 183 -9.60 -15.60 -4.71
CA ALA A 183 -9.87 -14.23 -5.12
C ALA A 183 -10.13 -14.20 -6.62
N PRO A 184 -11.40 -14.32 -7.06
CA PRO A 184 -11.76 -14.27 -8.47
C PRO A 184 -11.37 -12.93 -9.09
N ARG A 185 -11.27 -12.89 -10.41
CA ARG A 185 -11.01 -11.63 -11.11
C ARG A 185 -12.18 -10.68 -10.92
N ILE A 186 -11.89 -9.39 -10.82
CA ILE A 186 -12.90 -8.33 -10.73
C ILE A 186 -13.74 -8.36 -12.03
N PRO A 187 -15.08 -8.41 -11.92
CA PRO A 187 -15.95 -8.59 -13.10
C PRO A 187 -16.14 -7.31 -13.92
N HIS A 188 -15.62 -6.17 -13.43
CA HIS A 188 -15.79 -4.89 -14.13
C HIS A 188 -14.82 -4.73 -15.29
N ALA A 189 -15.33 -4.22 -16.43
CA ALA A 189 -14.48 -3.80 -17.53
C ALA A 189 -13.58 -2.62 -17.11
N PRO A 190 -12.34 -2.50 -17.66
CA PRO A 190 -11.41 -1.43 -17.31
C PRO A 190 -12.00 -0.02 -17.40
N ARG A 191 -12.80 0.25 -18.43
CA ARG A 191 -13.49 1.53 -18.60
C ARG A 191 -14.48 1.81 -17.47
N ALA A 192 -15.23 0.79 -17.04
CA ALA A 192 -16.18 0.93 -15.94
C ALA A 192 -15.48 1.24 -14.62
N ILE A 193 -14.35 0.59 -14.32
CA ILE A 193 -13.54 0.89 -13.14
C ILE A 193 -13.10 2.36 -13.17
N ARG A 194 -12.53 2.81 -14.29
CA ARG A 194 -12.08 4.19 -14.47
C ARG A 194 -13.22 5.21 -14.30
N ASP A 195 -14.33 4.98 -14.97
CA ASP A 195 -15.42 5.96 -15.02
C ASP A 195 -16.11 6.08 -13.66
N ARG A 196 -16.35 4.96 -12.98
CA ARG A 196 -16.89 4.92 -11.62
C ARG A 196 -15.98 5.67 -10.65
N PHE A 197 -14.69 5.38 -10.66
CA PHE A 197 -13.71 6.04 -9.82
C PHE A 197 -13.61 7.53 -10.11
N ARG A 198 -13.48 7.92 -11.39
CA ARG A 198 -13.43 9.32 -11.81
C ARG A 198 -14.65 10.11 -11.31
N GLN A 199 -15.84 9.55 -11.44
CA GLN A 199 -17.06 10.19 -10.94
C GLN A 199 -17.00 10.41 -9.42
N SER A 200 -16.47 9.46 -8.66
CA SER A 200 -16.36 9.59 -7.20
C SER A 200 -15.33 10.64 -6.77
N VAL A 201 -14.23 10.80 -7.53
CA VAL A 201 -13.16 11.78 -7.23
C VAL A 201 -13.55 13.18 -7.68
N CYS A 202 -14.33 13.33 -8.76
CA CYS A 202 -14.74 14.63 -9.31
C CYS A 202 -15.99 15.21 -8.62
N ARG A 203 -16.77 14.40 -7.94
CA ARG A 203 -17.91 14.85 -7.11
C ARG A 203 -17.37 15.32 -5.75
N ALA A 204 -16.90 16.53 -5.68
CA ALA A 204 -16.52 17.21 -4.44
C ALA A 204 -16.96 18.68 -4.51
#